data_feaf74736afc5b7ffec1c336dcf1d9e6
#
_entry.id   feaf74736afc5b7ffec1c336dcf1d9e6
#
_cell.length_a   1.000
_cell.length_b   1.000
_cell.length_c   1.000
_cell.angle_alpha   90.00
_cell.angle_beta   90.00
_cell.angle_gamma   90.00
#
_symmetry.space_group_name_H-M   'P 1'
#
loop_
_entity.id
_entity.type
_entity.pdbx_description
1 polymer ?
#
loop_
_entity_poly.entity_id
_entity_poly.type
_entity_poly.pdbx_seq_one_letter_code
_entity_poly.pdbx_strand_id
1 'polypeptide(L)'
;MESKLFTPVTFGPLTLRNRTIRSAAFESMCPGNAPSDMLLDYHRSVAAGGIGMTTVAYAAVTRSGLSFDRQLWMRPEIIPGLRELTDTIHAEGAAAGIQLGHCGNMSHKSICGCTPVGASGGFNLYSPTFVRGLRADELPEMARAYGRSVNLAREAGFDAVEIHAGHGYLISQFLSPSTNHRKDEFGGSLQNRMRFMDMVMEEVMKAAGSDMAVLVKMNMRDGFRGGMEMDETMQVAKRLEQSGAHGLVLSGGFVSKAPMYVMRGEMPIRSMTHYMTCWWLKYGVRMAGKWMIPAVPFKEAYFLEDALKFRAELKMPLIYVGGLVSRSKIDEVLDDGFDAVQMARALLNEPGFVNRMRDEENVRCNCRHSNSCIARMYSIEMACHQHLGEELPACLKREIERIEAKG
;
A
#
# COMPACT_ATOMS: atom_id res chain seq x y z
N MET A 1 -8.68 -28.87 -13.23
CA MET A 1 -8.29 -27.81 -14.21
C MET A 1 -6.91 -27.33 -13.82
N GLU A 2 -6.08 -27.02 -14.79
CA GLU A 2 -4.77 -26.43 -14.51
C GLU A 2 -4.97 -25.04 -13.90
N SER A 3 -4.28 -24.73 -12.81
CA SER A 3 -4.44 -23.46 -12.07
C SER A 3 -4.01 -22.28 -12.94
N LYS A 4 -4.84 -21.25 -13.05
CA LYS A 4 -4.51 -19.98 -13.73
C LYS A 4 -3.35 -19.24 -13.05
N LEU A 5 -3.08 -19.51 -11.77
CA LEU A 5 -2.10 -18.83 -10.94
C LEU A 5 -0.73 -18.69 -11.62
N PHE A 6 -0.27 -19.76 -12.30
CA PHE A 6 1.05 -19.80 -12.93
C PHE A 6 1.04 -19.47 -14.43
N THR A 7 -0.09 -19.00 -14.97
CA THR A 7 -0.16 -18.50 -16.35
C THR A 7 0.23 -17.03 -16.41
N PRO A 8 0.85 -16.55 -17.52
CA PRO A 8 1.16 -15.16 -17.70
C PRO A 8 -0.07 -14.24 -17.64
N VAL A 9 0.14 -12.98 -17.25
CA VAL A 9 -0.90 -11.92 -17.25
C VAL A 9 -0.29 -10.60 -17.71
N THR A 10 -1.05 -9.82 -18.48
CA THR A 10 -0.58 -8.56 -19.08
C THR A 10 -1.30 -7.35 -18.50
N PHE A 11 -0.54 -6.32 -18.13
CA PHE A 11 -1.01 -5.01 -17.68
C PHE A 11 -0.38 -3.93 -18.58
N GLY A 12 -1.13 -3.42 -19.57
CA GLY A 12 -0.57 -2.51 -20.57
C GLY A 12 0.65 -3.12 -21.28
N PRO A 13 1.84 -2.49 -21.22
CA PRO A 13 3.05 -3.01 -21.84
C PRO A 13 3.74 -4.16 -21.07
N LEU A 14 3.36 -4.42 -19.82
CA LEU A 14 4.04 -5.38 -18.95
C LEU A 14 3.33 -6.73 -18.94
N THR A 15 4.07 -7.81 -19.22
CA THR A 15 3.61 -9.19 -19.04
C THR A 15 4.34 -9.85 -17.87
N LEU A 16 3.61 -10.24 -16.83
CA LEU A 16 4.14 -10.97 -15.70
C LEU A 16 4.19 -12.48 -16.00
N ARG A 17 5.21 -13.18 -15.47
CA ARG A 17 5.38 -14.63 -15.60
C ARG A 17 4.29 -15.46 -14.92
N ASN A 18 3.60 -14.90 -13.95
CA ASN A 18 2.46 -15.50 -13.23
C ASN A 18 1.60 -14.41 -12.60
N ARG A 19 0.45 -14.78 -12.03
CA ARG A 19 -0.58 -13.84 -11.54
C ARG A 19 -0.38 -13.41 -10.09
N THR A 20 0.85 -13.44 -9.56
CA THR A 20 1.15 -13.04 -8.19
C THR A 20 1.97 -11.77 -8.11
N ILE A 21 1.58 -10.87 -7.21
CA ILE A 21 2.26 -9.59 -6.98
C ILE A 21 2.50 -9.43 -5.47
N ARG A 22 3.73 -9.06 -5.08
CA ARG A 22 3.96 -8.57 -3.71
C ARG A 22 3.31 -7.20 -3.57
N SER A 23 2.30 -7.12 -2.71
CA SER A 23 1.58 -5.87 -2.46
C SER A 23 2.48 -4.83 -1.83
N ALA A 24 2.38 -3.60 -2.32
CA ALA A 24 2.99 -2.46 -1.67
C ALA A 24 2.56 -2.37 -0.20
N ALA A 25 3.50 -2.59 0.70
CA ALA A 25 3.37 -2.43 2.15
C ALA A 25 4.64 -1.78 2.66
N PHE A 26 4.52 -0.71 3.43
CA PHE A 26 5.64 0.08 3.88
C PHE A 26 6.70 -0.78 4.59
N GLU A 27 7.94 -0.76 4.12
CA GLU A 27 9.01 -1.61 4.63
C GLU A 27 9.79 -0.99 5.80
N SER A 28 9.87 0.34 5.88
CA SER A 28 10.74 1.07 6.81
C SER A 28 12.23 0.71 6.68
N MET A 29 12.66 0.40 5.45
CA MET A 29 14.03 -0.08 5.15
C MET A 29 14.86 0.94 4.38
N CYS A 30 14.50 2.24 4.42
CA CYS A 30 15.16 3.28 3.62
C CYS A 30 15.74 4.40 4.50
N PRO A 31 16.81 4.13 5.29
CA PRO A 31 17.49 5.16 6.07
C PRO A 31 17.98 6.28 5.15
N GLY A 32 17.83 7.54 5.57
CA GLY A 32 18.17 8.69 4.74
C GLY A 32 17.26 8.87 3.51
N ASN A 33 16.11 8.20 3.48
CA ASN A 33 15.12 8.24 2.40
C ASN A 33 15.68 7.73 1.04
N ALA A 34 16.59 6.74 1.10
CA ALA A 34 17.25 6.12 -0.04
C ALA A 34 17.22 4.58 0.08
N PRO A 35 17.36 3.83 -1.01
CA PRO A 35 17.51 2.38 -0.95
C PRO A 35 18.65 1.95 -0.05
N SER A 36 18.52 0.79 0.59
CA SER A 36 19.54 0.15 1.43
C SER A 36 19.70 -1.31 1.07
N ASP A 37 20.82 -1.93 1.47
CA ASP A 37 21.06 -3.37 1.28
C ASP A 37 19.91 -4.22 1.85
N MET A 38 19.33 -3.80 2.99
CA MET A 38 18.20 -4.48 3.61
C MET A 38 16.96 -4.48 2.68
N LEU A 39 16.69 -3.37 1.98
CA LEU A 39 15.60 -3.28 1.01
C LEU A 39 15.88 -4.19 -0.20
N LEU A 40 17.14 -4.18 -0.69
CA LEU A 40 17.57 -5.03 -1.80
C LEU A 40 17.41 -6.51 -1.45
N ASP A 41 17.91 -6.94 -0.30
CA ASP A 41 17.85 -8.33 0.15
C ASP A 41 16.41 -8.80 0.35
N TYR A 42 15.55 -7.94 0.90
CA TYR A 42 14.13 -8.24 1.05
C TYR A 42 13.45 -8.48 -0.30
N HIS A 43 13.60 -7.57 -1.25
CA HIS A 43 12.97 -7.72 -2.58
C HIS A 43 13.59 -8.84 -3.41
N ARG A 44 14.91 -9.09 -3.28
CA ARG A 44 15.58 -10.25 -3.86
C ARG A 44 14.96 -11.55 -3.35
N SER A 45 14.79 -11.69 -2.04
CA SER A 45 14.25 -12.92 -1.44
C SER A 45 12.82 -13.22 -1.93
N VAL A 46 11.99 -12.18 -2.08
CA VAL A 46 10.63 -12.32 -2.62
C VAL A 46 10.65 -12.66 -4.11
N ALA A 47 11.55 -12.05 -4.89
CA ALA A 47 11.71 -12.31 -6.33
C ALA A 47 12.19 -13.76 -6.59
N ALA A 48 13.22 -14.22 -5.86
CA ALA A 48 13.71 -15.60 -5.86
C ALA A 48 12.63 -16.60 -5.42
N GLY A 49 11.69 -16.15 -4.57
CA GLY A 49 10.53 -16.91 -4.12
C GLY A 49 9.47 -17.18 -5.17
N GLY A 50 9.68 -16.74 -6.43
CA GLY A 50 8.85 -17.10 -7.59
C GLY A 50 7.75 -16.09 -7.90
N ILE A 51 7.67 -14.94 -7.24
CA ILE A 51 6.66 -13.89 -7.49
C ILE A 51 6.69 -13.38 -8.93
N GLY A 52 5.54 -13.00 -9.51
CA GLY A 52 5.49 -12.35 -10.82
C GLY A 52 6.04 -10.93 -10.79
N MET A 53 5.66 -10.14 -9.78
CA MET A 53 6.16 -8.78 -9.56
C MET A 53 6.31 -8.49 -8.07
N THR A 54 7.37 -7.78 -7.69
CA THR A 54 7.49 -7.22 -6.34
C THR A 54 7.39 -5.71 -6.37
N THR A 55 6.49 -5.12 -5.52
CA THR A 55 6.22 -3.68 -5.51
C THR A 55 6.83 -3.01 -4.29
N VAL A 56 7.82 -2.16 -4.50
CA VAL A 56 8.46 -1.35 -3.44
C VAL A 56 7.46 -0.32 -2.88
N ALA A 57 7.42 -0.11 -1.58
CA ALA A 57 6.36 0.72 -0.99
C ALA A 57 6.79 1.66 0.13
N TYR A 58 6.10 2.77 0.15
CA TYR A 58 5.80 3.57 -1.01
C TYR A 58 6.82 4.69 -1.08
N ALA A 59 7.15 5.11 -2.27
CA ALA A 59 8.02 6.25 -2.45
C ALA A 59 7.20 7.55 -2.44
N ALA A 60 7.57 8.50 -1.58
CA ALA A 60 6.97 9.81 -1.55
C ALA A 60 7.35 10.60 -2.81
N VAL A 61 6.36 11.16 -3.52
CA VAL A 61 6.59 11.94 -4.76
C VAL A 61 7.22 13.31 -4.50
N THR A 62 7.12 13.79 -3.27
CA THR A 62 7.78 15.00 -2.74
C THR A 62 8.21 14.75 -1.30
N ARG A 63 9.16 15.54 -0.79
CA ARG A 63 9.55 15.46 0.63
C ARG A 63 8.38 15.69 1.58
N SER A 64 7.44 16.57 1.23
CA SER A 64 6.22 16.81 2.03
C SER A 64 5.30 15.58 2.12
N GLY A 65 5.47 14.60 1.23
CA GLY A 65 4.71 13.36 1.19
C GLY A 65 5.26 12.23 2.06
N LEU A 66 6.34 12.44 2.80
CA LEU A 66 6.90 11.46 3.73
C LEU A 66 6.00 11.28 4.94
N SER A 67 5.64 10.03 5.27
CA SER A 67 4.96 9.64 6.52
C SER A 67 5.94 9.27 7.62
N PHE A 68 7.11 8.71 7.25
CA PHE A 68 8.09 8.13 8.16
C PHE A 68 9.51 8.49 7.75
N ASP A 69 10.41 8.49 8.72
CA ASP A 69 11.82 8.85 8.55
C ASP A 69 12.59 7.88 7.62
N ARG A 70 12.23 6.60 7.66
CA ARG A 70 12.90 5.53 6.88
C ARG A 70 12.08 5.13 5.64
N GLN A 71 11.45 6.10 4.99
CA GLN A 71 10.64 5.93 3.78
C GLN A 71 11.39 6.47 2.56
N LEU A 72 11.23 5.82 1.40
CA LEU A 72 11.74 6.33 0.13
C LEU A 72 11.12 7.71 -0.22
N TRP A 73 11.93 8.57 -0.81
CA TRP A 73 11.50 9.82 -1.42
C TRP A 73 12.13 9.96 -2.80
N MET A 74 11.29 10.05 -3.85
CA MET A 74 11.72 10.12 -5.25
C MET A 74 12.49 11.41 -5.55
N ARG A 75 13.74 11.25 -5.94
CA ARG A 75 14.65 12.33 -6.33
C ARG A 75 15.81 11.75 -7.16
N PRO A 76 16.50 12.58 -8.01
CA PRO A 76 17.55 12.07 -8.89
C PRO A 76 18.70 11.36 -8.18
N GLU A 77 19.07 11.80 -6.98
CA GLU A 77 20.23 11.27 -6.24
C GLU A 77 20.12 9.80 -5.84
N ILE A 78 18.88 9.25 -5.77
CA ILE A 78 18.66 7.84 -5.39
C ILE A 78 18.54 6.89 -6.59
N ILE A 79 18.56 7.41 -7.82
CA ILE A 79 18.41 6.59 -9.03
C ILE A 79 19.44 5.46 -9.12
N PRO A 80 20.73 5.66 -8.83
CA PRO A 80 21.71 4.57 -8.87
C PRO A 80 21.33 3.40 -7.94
N GLY A 81 20.93 3.69 -6.70
CA GLY A 81 20.51 2.64 -5.76
C GLY A 81 19.16 2.00 -6.12
N LEU A 82 18.24 2.75 -6.74
CA LEU A 82 17.00 2.18 -7.27
C LEU A 82 17.25 1.27 -8.48
N ARG A 83 18.24 1.60 -9.33
CA ARG A 83 18.64 0.75 -10.44
C ARG A 83 19.26 -0.56 -9.96
N GLU A 84 20.14 -0.51 -8.96
CA GLU A 84 20.65 -1.71 -8.30
C GLU A 84 19.54 -2.60 -7.75
N LEU A 85 18.51 -1.98 -7.16
CA LEU A 85 17.32 -2.70 -6.67
C LEU A 85 16.54 -3.37 -7.81
N THR A 86 16.27 -2.67 -8.91
CA THR A 86 15.54 -3.24 -10.07
C THR A 86 16.35 -4.33 -10.74
N ASP A 87 17.66 -4.14 -10.95
CA ASP A 87 18.56 -5.15 -11.49
C ASP A 87 18.58 -6.42 -10.63
N THR A 88 18.61 -6.25 -9.30
CA THR A 88 18.53 -7.35 -8.32
C THR A 88 17.22 -8.13 -8.45
N ILE A 89 16.09 -7.46 -8.64
CA ILE A 89 14.78 -8.10 -8.82
C ILE A 89 14.70 -8.82 -10.16
N HIS A 90 15.17 -8.18 -11.22
CA HIS A 90 15.17 -8.74 -12.58
C HIS A 90 16.08 -9.97 -12.70
N ALA A 91 17.22 -10.00 -12.00
CA ALA A 91 18.12 -11.14 -11.96
C ALA A 91 17.43 -12.42 -11.45
N GLU A 92 16.40 -12.29 -10.60
CA GLU A 92 15.57 -13.39 -10.11
C GLU A 92 14.33 -13.66 -11.02
N GLY A 93 14.23 -12.98 -12.15
CA GLY A 93 13.17 -13.17 -13.16
C GLY A 93 11.80 -12.61 -12.75
N ALA A 94 11.71 -11.74 -11.75
CA ALA A 94 10.49 -11.03 -11.37
C ALA A 94 10.48 -9.62 -11.98
N ALA A 95 9.29 -9.06 -12.21
CA ALA A 95 9.14 -7.66 -12.55
C ALA A 95 9.30 -6.77 -11.30
N ALA A 96 9.80 -5.55 -11.51
CA ALA A 96 9.99 -4.53 -10.48
C ALA A 96 8.89 -3.47 -10.56
N GLY A 97 8.07 -3.37 -9.52
CA GLY A 97 7.08 -2.29 -9.37
C GLY A 97 7.45 -1.33 -8.24
N ILE A 98 6.98 -0.09 -8.32
CA ILE A 98 7.09 0.89 -7.24
C ILE A 98 5.78 1.61 -7.00
N GLN A 99 5.36 1.70 -5.75
CA GLN A 99 4.18 2.50 -5.40
C GLN A 99 4.57 3.95 -5.16
N LEU A 100 3.90 4.87 -5.84
CA LEU A 100 4.08 6.32 -5.73
C LEU A 100 2.92 6.94 -4.96
N GLY A 101 3.24 7.78 -3.97
CA GLY A 101 2.22 8.37 -3.13
C GLY A 101 2.67 9.65 -2.41
N HIS A 102 1.72 10.25 -1.72
CA HIS A 102 1.93 11.39 -0.82
C HIS A 102 1.02 11.19 0.40
N CYS A 103 1.58 11.20 1.61
CA CYS A 103 0.79 10.88 2.82
C CYS A 103 -0.29 11.93 3.15
N GLY A 104 -0.21 13.10 2.55
CA GLY A 104 -1.17 14.15 2.86
C GLY A 104 -1.06 14.61 4.32
N ASN A 105 -2.19 14.62 5.01
CA ASN A 105 -2.31 15.08 6.39
C ASN A 105 -1.69 14.12 7.44
N MET A 106 -1.13 12.97 7.01
CA MET A 106 -0.55 11.98 7.93
C MET A 106 0.95 12.16 8.18
N SER A 107 1.57 13.21 7.65
CA SER A 107 2.96 13.57 7.94
C SER A 107 3.10 14.25 9.29
N HIS A 108 4.34 14.39 9.73
CA HIS A 108 4.74 15.22 10.87
C HIS A 108 5.85 16.19 10.44
N LYS A 109 5.84 17.42 11.00
CA LYS A 109 6.83 18.45 10.62
C LYS A 109 8.27 17.98 10.77
N SER A 110 8.58 17.16 11.78
CA SER A 110 9.91 16.59 11.98
C SER A 110 10.34 15.62 10.88
N ILE A 111 9.39 15.03 10.17
CA ILE A 111 9.64 14.06 9.09
C ILE A 111 9.73 14.78 7.74
N CYS A 112 8.67 15.53 7.38
CA CYS A 112 8.61 16.18 6.05
C CYS A 112 9.36 17.52 5.98
N GLY A 113 9.80 18.09 7.12
CA GLY A 113 10.54 19.34 7.18
C GLY A 113 9.71 20.62 6.99
N CYS A 114 8.39 20.48 6.81
CA CYS A 114 7.46 21.58 6.61
C CYS A 114 6.14 21.35 7.36
N THR A 115 5.22 22.31 7.30
CA THR A 115 3.86 22.06 7.75
C THR A 115 3.21 21.03 6.84
N PRO A 116 2.71 19.89 7.37
CA PRO A 116 2.02 18.88 6.57
C PRO A 116 0.87 19.47 5.76
N VAL A 117 0.61 18.92 4.58
CA VAL A 117 -0.44 19.41 3.69
C VAL A 117 -1.48 18.31 3.47
N GLY A 118 -2.71 18.70 3.15
CA GLY A 118 -3.80 17.77 2.86
C GLY A 118 -4.85 18.39 1.96
N ALA A 119 -5.95 17.69 1.69
CA ALA A 119 -7.07 18.25 0.93
C ALA A 119 -7.66 19.46 1.66
N SER A 120 -7.79 19.39 2.98
CA SER A 120 -8.25 20.48 3.85
C SER A 120 -7.33 20.66 5.04
N GLY A 121 -7.30 21.89 5.60
CA GLY A 121 -6.57 22.17 6.83
C GLY A 121 -7.28 21.67 8.07
N GLY A 122 -6.55 21.53 9.17
CA GLY A 122 -7.09 21.10 10.45
C GLY A 122 -6.04 20.50 11.37
N PHE A 123 -6.49 19.90 12.46
CA PHE A 123 -5.62 19.16 13.37
C PHE A 123 -5.75 17.65 13.12
N ASN A 124 -4.63 16.96 12.91
CA ASN A 124 -4.61 15.52 12.70
C ASN A 124 -4.24 14.81 14.01
N LEU A 125 -5.18 14.01 14.54
CA LEU A 125 -4.98 13.21 15.76
C LEU A 125 -4.07 12.00 15.53
N TYR A 126 -3.99 11.48 14.30
CA TYR A 126 -3.14 10.33 13.97
C TYR A 126 -1.65 10.67 14.10
N SER A 127 -1.29 11.85 13.61
CA SER A 127 0.04 12.46 13.83
C SER A 127 -0.22 13.84 14.44
N PRO A 128 -0.18 13.98 15.79
CA PRO A 128 -0.63 15.20 16.45
C PRO A 128 0.06 16.45 15.93
N THR A 129 -0.51 17.05 14.87
CA THR A 129 0.06 18.21 14.16
C THR A 129 -1.04 19.01 13.46
N PHE A 130 -0.76 20.31 13.25
CA PHE A 130 -1.59 21.13 12.39
C PHE A 130 -1.24 20.89 10.92
N VAL A 131 -2.28 20.78 10.11
CA VAL A 131 -2.20 20.52 8.67
C VAL A 131 -2.73 21.74 7.93
N ARG A 132 -2.06 22.13 6.86
CA ARG A 132 -2.53 23.16 5.92
C ARG A 132 -3.25 22.49 4.73
N GLY A 133 -4.40 23.03 4.34
CA GLY A 133 -5.02 22.67 3.07
C GLY A 133 -4.15 23.14 1.88
N LEU A 134 -3.98 22.28 0.87
CA LEU A 134 -3.38 22.70 -0.40
C LEU A 134 -4.27 23.76 -1.07
N ARG A 135 -3.68 24.84 -1.56
CA ARG A 135 -4.38 25.83 -2.37
C ARG A 135 -4.64 25.27 -3.78
N ALA A 136 -5.64 25.79 -4.47
CA ALA A 136 -5.97 25.34 -5.83
C ALA A 136 -4.80 25.56 -6.81
N ASP A 137 -4.05 26.65 -6.66
CA ASP A 137 -2.86 26.96 -7.48
C ASP A 137 -1.65 26.04 -7.23
N GLU A 138 -1.62 25.29 -6.12
CA GLU A 138 -0.58 24.32 -5.78
C GLU A 138 -0.86 22.91 -6.38
N LEU A 139 -2.11 22.60 -6.71
CA LEU A 139 -2.51 21.26 -7.16
C LEU A 139 -1.89 20.83 -8.49
N PRO A 140 -1.74 21.71 -9.51
CA PRO A 140 -1.05 21.34 -10.75
C PRO A 140 0.40 20.92 -10.52
N GLU A 141 1.13 21.60 -9.62
CA GLU A 141 2.51 21.25 -9.31
C GLU A 141 2.59 19.93 -8.52
N MET A 142 1.65 19.70 -7.63
CA MET A 142 1.56 18.42 -6.92
C MET A 142 1.27 17.25 -7.90
N ALA A 143 0.38 17.44 -8.88
CA ALA A 143 0.12 16.45 -9.93
C ALA A 143 1.37 16.19 -10.79
N ARG A 144 2.07 17.25 -11.22
CA ARG A 144 3.35 17.12 -11.95
C ARG A 144 4.43 16.37 -11.14
N ALA A 145 4.41 16.45 -9.81
CA ALA A 145 5.36 15.70 -8.97
C ALA A 145 5.17 14.18 -9.11
N TYR A 146 3.93 13.69 -9.29
CA TYR A 146 3.68 12.29 -9.63
C TYR A 146 4.27 11.93 -10.99
N GLY A 147 4.03 12.74 -12.04
CA GLY A 147 4.60 12.52 -13.37
C GLY A 147 6.14 12.50 -13.36
N ARG A 148 6.78 13.44 -12.62
CA ARG A 148 8.25 13.41 -12.44
C ARG A 148 8.72 12.13 -11.76
N SER A 149 7.99 11.66 -10.76
CA SER A 149 8.34 10.42 -10.05
C SER A 149 8.20 9.19 -10.94
N VAL A 150 7.23 9.17 -11.86
CA VAL A 150 7.12 8.13 -12.90
C VAL A 150 8.35 8.13 -13.81
N ASN A 151 8.81 9.31 -14.28
CA ASN A 151 10.01 9.41 -15.09
C ASN A 151 11.26 8.91 -14.35
N LEU A 152 11.41 9.25 -13.06
CA LEU A 152 12.53 8.75 -12.24
C LEU A 152 12.44 7.23 -12.02
N ALA A 153 11.22 6.67 -11.83
CA ALA A 153 11.02 5.24 -11.73
C ALA A 153 11.40 4.51 -13.03
N ARG A 154 11.02 5.05 -14.18
CA ARG A 154 11.43 4.52 -15.48
C ARG A 154 12.95 4.58 -15.68
N GLU A 155 13.59 5.69 -15.34
CA GLU A 155 15.05 5.84 -15.40
C GLU A 155 15.75 4.82 -14.48
N ALA A 156 15.15 4.49 -13.34
CA ALA A 156 15.66 3.49 -12.42
C ALA A 156 15.39 2.04 -12.85
N GLY A 157 14.68 1.80 -13.97
CA GLY A 157 14.43 0.46 -14.52
C GLY A 157 13.21 -0.26 -13.96
N PHE A 158 12.25 0.45 -13.31
CA PHE A 158 11.00 -0.17 -12.91
C PHE A 158 10.09 -0.45 -14.11
N ASP A 159 9.40 -1.60 -14.10
CA ASP A 159 8.46 -2.04 -15.14
C ASP A 159 7.05 -1.46 -14.92
N ALA A 160 6.70 -1.16 -13.67
CA ALA A 160 5.39 -0.67 -13.30
C ALA A 160 5.45 0.38 -12.18
N VAL A 161 4.51 1.32 -12.24
CA VAL A 161 4.17 2.19 -11.10
C VAL A 161 2.78 1.84 -10.58
N GLU A 162 2.61 1.85 -9.26
CA GLU A 162 1.29 1.76 -8.60
C GLU A 162 0.97 3.11 -7.95
N ILE A 163 -0.06 3.81 -8.43
CA ILE A 163 -0.48 5.09 -7.86
C ILE A 163 -1.32 4.84 -6.62
N HIS A 164 -0.92 5.43 -5.50
CA HIS A 164 -1.61 5.24 -4.23
C HIS A 164 -2.79 6.21 -4.08
N ALA A 165 -3.99 5.77 -4.46
CA ALA A 165 -5.24 6.53 -4.38
C ALA A 165 -6.17 6.06 -3.23
N GLY A 166 -5.67 5.24 -2.31
CA GLY A 166 -6.43 4.68 -1.19
C GLY A 166 -5.89 5.04 0.20
N HIS A 167 -6.42 4.36 1.21
CA HIS A 167 -5.95 4.29 2.59
C HIS A 167 -5.85 5.62 3.35
N GLY A 168 -6.49 6.69 2.85
CA GLY A 168 -6.43 8.00 3.47
C GLY A 168 -5.17 8.81 3.17
N TYR A 169 -4.42 8.45 2.12
CA TYR A 169 -3.33 9.26 1.59
C TYR A 169 -3.86 10.41 0.71
N LEU A 170 -3.01 11.26 0.17
CA LEU A 170 -3.43 12.56 -0.38
C LEU A 170 -4.56 12.46 -1.41
N ILE A 171 -4.46 11.57 -2.40
CA ILE A 171 -5.54 11.40 -3.41
C ILE A 171 -6.83 10.94 -2.71
N SER A 172 -6.73 9.93 -1.82
CA SER A 172 -7.87 9.47 -1.02
C SER A 172 -8.47 10.57 -0.13
N GLN A 173 -7.64 11.48 0.39
CA GLN A 173 -8.12 12.63 1.17
C GLN A 173 -8.92 13.64 0.33
N PHE A 174 -8.58 13.80 -0.96
CA PHE A 174 -9.40 14.61 -1.87
C PHE A 174 -10.71 13.91 -2.21
N LEU A 175 -10.70 12.60 -2.41
CA LEU A 175 -11.88 11.81 -2.75
C LEU A 175 -12.87 11.72 -1.59
N SER A 176 -12.40 11.50 -0.36
CA SER A 176 -13.26 11.25 0.80
C SER A 176 -13.93 12.53 1.34
N PRO A 177 -15.26 12.54 1.49
CA PRO A 177 -15.97 13.67 2.09
C PRO A 177 -15.58 13.91 3.55
N SER A 178 -15.03 12.90 4.23
CA SER A 178 -14.58 12.97 5.61
C SER A 178 -13.29 13.78 5.81
N THR A 179 -12.54 14.06 4.76
CA THR A 179 -11.27 14.80 4.79
C THR A 179 -11.24 15.97 3.83
N ASN A 180 -12.11 15.98 2.83
CA ASN A 180 -12.25 17.07 1.87
C ASN A 180 -13.44 17.96 2.24
N HIS A 181 -13.16 19.05 2.96
CA HIS A 181 -14.15 20.04 3.37
C HIS A 181 -14.05 21.34 2.52
N ARG A 182 -13.42 21.26 1.35
CA ARG A 182 -13.21 22.39 0.44
C ARG A 182 -14.52 22.94 -0.08
N LYS A 183 -14.51 24.25 -0.39
CA LYS A 183 -15.66 24.97 -0.98
C LYS A 183 -15.38 25.46 -2.40
N ASP A 184 -14.17 25.17 -2.91
CA ASP A 184 -13.78 25.46 -4.29
C ASP A 184 -14.13 24.27 -5.23
N GLU A 185 -13.66 24.37 -6.47
CA GLU A 185 -13.89 23.36 -7.52
C GLU A 185 -13.29 21.97 -7.26
N PHE A 186 -12.52 21.77 -6.16
CA PHE A 186 -11.93 20.50 -5.74
C PHE A 186 -12.66 19.89 -4.54
N GLY A 187 -13.82 20.44 -4.12
CA GLY A 187 -14.59 19.96 -2.99
C GLY A 187 -16.09 19.89 -3.24
N GLY A 188 -16.84 19.38 -2.26
CA GLY A 188 -18.30 19.23 -2.34
C GLY A 188 -18.71 17.97 -3.12
N SER A 189 -19.16 18.09 -4.37
CA SER A 189 -19.62 16.96 -5.18
C SER A 189 -18.52 15.94 -5.45
N LEU A 190 -18.86 14.67 -5.67
CA LEU A 190 -17.89 13.62 -6.02
C LEU A 190 -17.08 14.02 -7.27
N GLN A 191 -17.72 14.61 -8.27
CA GLN A 191 -17.06 15.06 -9.49
C GLN A 191 -15.95 16.07 -9.19
N ASN A 192 -16.21 17.03 -8.30
CA ASN A 192 -15.20 18.00 -7.87
C ASN A 192 -14.07 17.32 -7.06
N ARG A 193 -14.42 16.39 -6.19
CA ARG A 193 -13.43 15.64 -5.37
C ARG A 193 -12.53 14.74 -6.23
N MET A 194 -12.98 14.28 -7.40
CA MET A 194 -12.17 13.51 -8.34
C MET A 194 -11.19 14.37 -9.16
N ARG A 195 -11.38 15.70 -9.31
CA ARG A 195 -10.54 16.54 -10.16
C ARG A 195 -9.04 16.44 -9.87
N PHE A 196 -8.66 16.38 -8.60
CA PHE A 196 -7.22 16.22 -8.27
C PHE A 196 -6.69 14.86 -8.70
N MET A 197 -7.44 13.79 -8.52
CA MET A 197 -7.09 12.46 -9.05
C MET A 197 -6.95 12.48 -10.58
N ASP A 198 -7.88 13.13 -11.29
CA ASP A 198 -7.81 13.26 -12.75
C ASP A 198 -6.53 13.97 -13.20
N MET A 199 -6.16 15.08 -12.55
CA MET A 199 -4.91 15.80 -12.82
C MET A 199 -3.67 14.92 -12.60
N VAL A 200 -3.66 14.13 -11.50
CA VAL A 200 -2.55 13.20 -11.21
C VAL A 200 -2.48 12.13 -12.29
N MET A 201 -3.62 11.52 -12.67
CA MET A 201 -3.64 10.46 -13.68
C MET A 201 -3.21 10.96 -15.06
N GLU A 202 -3.59 12.19 -15.45
CA GLU A 202 -3.13 12.81 -16.70
C GLU A 202 -1.59 12.93 -16.75
N GLU A 203 -0.97 13.45 -15.68
CA GLU A 203 0.49 13.60 -15.60
C GLU A 203 1.21 12.23 -15.53
N VAL A 204 0.62 11.26 -14.82
CA VAL A 204 1.15 9.91 -14.70
C VAL A 204 1.11 9.18 -16.03
N MET A 205 -0.04 9.15 -16.72
CA MET A 205 -0.19 8.46 -18.00
C MET A 205 0.69 9.09 -19.09
N LYS A 206 0.80 10.43 -19.10
CA LYS A 206 1.72 11.14 -19.98
C LYS A 206 3.19 10.75 -19.74
N ALA A 207 3.61 10.64 -18.47
CA ALA A 207 4.97 10.27 -18.09
C ALA A 207 5.25 8.78 -18.34
N ALA A 208 4.27 7.89 -18.12
CA ALA A 208 4.43 6.44 -18.34
C ALA A 208 4.63 6.10 -19.82
N GLY A 209 4.00 6.86 -20.73
CA GLY A 209 4.09 6.60 -22.17
C GLY A 209 3.56 5.23 -22.55
N SER A 210 4.26 4.54 -23.47
CA SER A 210 3.88 3.21 -23.98
C SER A 210 4.68 2.06 -23.38
N ASP A 211 5.64 2.34 -22.52
CA ASP A 211 6.66 1.38 -22.05
C ASP A 211 6.60 1.07 -20.55
N MET A 212 5.76 1.76 -19.77
CA MET A 212 5.60 1.52 -18.34
C MET A 212 4.15 1.18 -17.97
N ALA A 213 3.94 0.11 -17.22
CA ALA A 213 2.62 -0.23 -16.70
C ALA A 213 2.19 0.73 -15.57
N VAL A 214 0.93 1.16 -15.60
CA VAL A 214 0.32 2.01 -14.58
C VAL A 214 -0.80 1.25 -13.89
N LEU A 215 -0.58 0.90 -12.62
CA LEU A 215 -1.58 0.35 -11.73
C LEU A 215 -2.09 1.43 -10.77
N VAL A 216 -3.31 1.31 -10.29
CA VAL A 216 -3.85 2.23 -9.28
C VAL A 216 -4.42 1.43 -8.13
N LYS A 217 -4.01 1.74 -6.90
CA LYS A 217 -4.61 1.16 -5.69
C LYS A 217 -5.59 2.13 -5.08
N MET A 218 -6.87 1.69 -4.97
CA MET A 218 -7.94 2.51 -4.42
C MET A 218 -8.71 1.80 -3.30
N ASN A 219 -9.52 2.56 -2.56
CA ASN A 219 -10.48 2.01 -1.62
C ASN A 219 -11.79 1.64 -2.31
N MET A 220 -12.31 0.46 -2.02
CA MET A 220 -13.71 0.11 -2.31
C MET A 220 -14.66 0.73 -1.29
N ARG A 221 -14.18 0.95 -0.06
CA ARG A 221 -14.83 1.70 1.04
C ARG A 221 -13.76 2.29 1.96
N ASP A 222 -14.06 3.42 2.58
CA ASP A 222 -13.17 3.99 3.61
C ASP A 222 -13.23 3.22 4.95
N GLY A 223 -14.31 2.46 5.17
CA GLY A 223 -14.45 1.55 6.31
C GLY A 223 -14.84 2.22 7.63
N PHE A 224 -15.38 3.44 7.58
CA PHE A 224 -15.90 4.15 8.75
C PHE A 224 -17.04 5.09 8.34
N ARG A 225 -17.89 5.46 9.31
CA ARG A 225 -19.05 6.33 9.08
C ARG A 225 -18.64 7.73 8.57
N GLY A 226 -19.24 8.15 7.45
CA GLY A 226 -18.96 9.45 6.82
C GLY A 226 -17.74 9.44 5.89
N GLY A 227 -17.12 8.29 5.66
CA GLY A 227 -16.19 8.07 4.57
C GLY A 227 -16.90 7.75 3.25
N MET A 228 -16.13 7.46 2.21
CA MET A 228 -16.67 7.00 0.92
C MET A 228 -17.25 5.59 1.04
N GLU A 229 -18.40 5.39 0.41
CA GLU A 229 -19.06 4.10 0.26
C GLU A 229 -19.02 3.64 -1.21
N MET A 230 -19.50 2.43 -1.47
CA MET A 230 -19.32 1.73 -2.74
C MET A 230 -19.95 2.43 -3.93
N ASP A 231 -21.04 3.13 -3.78
CA ASP A 231 -21.71 3.90 -4.84
C ASP A 231 -20.82 5.03 -5.39
N GLU A 232 -20.11 5.74 -4.52
CA GLU A 232 -19.13 6.75 -4.91
C GLU A 232 -17.83 6.12 -5.44
N THR A 233 -17.30 5.09 -4.76
CA THR A 233 -16.02 4.48 -5.15
C THR A 233 -16.13 3.70 -6.47
N MET A 234 -17.30 3.17 -6.81
CA MET A 234 -17.55 2.59 -8.15
C MET A 234 -17.45 3.65 -9.26
N GLN A 235 -17.92 4.87 -9.02
CA GLN A 235 -17.75 5.97 -9.98
C GLN A 235 -16.28 6.37 -10.11
N VAL A 236 -15.53 6.39 -9.00
CA VAL A 236 -14.07 6.61 -9.02
C VAL A 236 -13.38 5.52 -9.84
N ALA A 237 -13.73 4.25 -9.65
CA ALA A 237 -13.15 3.12 -10.38
C ALA A 237 -13.44 3.23 -11.90
N LYS A 238 -14.67 3.56 -12.30
CA LYS A 238 -15.02 3.81 -13.70
C LYS A 238 -14.24 5.00 -14.29
N ARG A 239 -13.99 6.03 -13.50
CA ARG A 239 -13.16 7.17 -13.92
C ARG A 239 -11.70 6.77 -14.13
N LEU A 240 -11.15 5.92 -13.25
CA LEU A 240 -9.78 5.36 -13.41
C LEU A 240 -9.68 4.46 -14.63
N GLU A 241 -10.68 3.63 -14.93
CA GLU A 241 -10.75 2.85 -16.17
C GLU A 241 -10.71 3.77 -17.41
N GLN A 242 -11.49 4.85 -17.40
CA GLN A 242 -11.51 5.85 -18.48
C GLN A 242 -10.19 6.63 -18.62
N SER A 243 -9.41 6.78 -17.56
CA SER A 243 -8.10 7.44 -17.61
C SER A 243 -7.02 6.62 -18.32
N GLY A 244 -7.30 5.37 -18.68
CA GLY A 244 -6.37 4.47 -19.35
C GLY A 244 -5.42 3.74 -18.42
N ALA A 245 -5.67 3.71 -17.10
CA ALA A 245 -4.91 2.88 -16.16
C ALA A 245 -4.92 1.41 -16.60
N HIS A 246 -3.78 0.73 -16.48
CA HIS A 246 -3.60 -0.63 -16.99
C HIS A 246 -4.09 -1.73 -16.03
N GLY A 247 -4.36 -1.39 -14.77
CA GLY A 247 -4.94 -2.29 -13.78
C GLY A 247 -5.33 -1.59 -12.49
N LEU A 248 -6.35 -2.11 -11.81
CA LEU A 248 -6.89 -1.55 -10.59
C LEU A 248 -6.74 -2.54 -9.44
N VAL A 249 -6.10 -2.09 -8.35
CA VAL A 249 -5.93 -2.85 -7.11
C VAL A 249 -7.04 -2.46 -6.14
N LEU A 250 -7.95 -3.41 -5.88
CA LEU A 250 -9.13 -3.19 -5.05
C LEU A 250 -8.83 -3.42 -3.57
N SER A 251 -8.61 -2.33 -2.84
CA SER A 251 -8.34 -2.33 -1.40
C SER A 251 -9.46 -1.60 -0.62
N GLY A 252 -9.23 -1.29 0.63
CA GLY A 252 -10.20 -0.54 1.44
C GLY A 252 -9.64 -0.12 2.78
N GLY A 253 -10.32 0.84 3.40
CA GLY A 253 -9.97 1.36 4.71
C GLY A 253 -9.17 2.65 4.66
N PHE A 254 -9.00 3.24 5.85
CA PHE A 254 -8.37 4.54 6.04
C PHE A 254 -7.44 4.46 7.25
N VAL A 255 -6.13 4.52 7.04
CA VAL A 255 -5.12 4.19 8.06
C VAL A 255 -5.27 5.03 9.34
N SER A 256 -5.66 6.31 9.24
CA SER A 256 -5.83 7.18 10.40
C SER A 256 -7.17 7.00 11.14
N LYS A 257 -8.20 6.41 10.52
CA LYS A 257 -9.55 6.30 11.09
C LYS A 257 -10.03 4.87 11.25
N ALA A 258 -9.65 3.97 10.33
CA ALA A 258 -10.05 2.57 10.32
C ALA A 258 -8.88 1.64 9.95
N PRO A 259 -7.73 1.68 10.66
CA PRO A 259 -6.54 0.90 10.28
C PRO A 259 -6.83 -0.61 10.24
N MET A 260 -7.64 -1.13 11.16
CA MET A 260 -7.93 -2.56 11.21
C MET A 260 -8.93 -3.02 10.15
N TYR A 261 -9.62 -2.10 9.46
CA TYR A 261 -10.39 -2.43 8.27
C TYR A 261 -9.49 -2.91 7.12
N VAL A 262 -8.31 -2.27 6.98
CA VAL A 262 -7.28 -2.69 6.00
C VAL A 262 -6.56 -3.95 6.43
N MET A 263 -6.14 -4.01 7.71
CA MET A 263 -5.17 -5.00 8.19
C MET A 263 -5.81 -6.24 8.77
N ARG A 264 -7.03 -6.13 9.29
CA ARG A 264 -7.74 -7.17 10.07
C ARG A 264 -6.92 -7.68 11.27
N GLY A 265 -7.57 -8.37 12.19
CA GLY A 265 -6.97 -8.85 13.43
C GLY A 265 -6.98 -7.81 14.55
N GLU A 266 -6.09 -7.97 15.52
CA GLU A 266 -5.86 -7.04 16.66
C GLU A 266 -4.51 -6.32 16.45
N MET A 267 -4.42 -5.02 16.78
CA MET A 267 -3.14 -4.31 16.79
C MET A 267 -2.39 -4.63 18.09
N PRO A 268 -1.15 -5.15 18.04
CA PRO A 268 -0.34 -5.40 19.23
C PRO A 268 0.22 -4.08 19.77
N ILE A 269 -0.53 -3.44 20.66
CA ILE A 269 -0.26 -2.09 21.20
C ILE A 269 1.07 -2.02 21.95
N ARG A 270 1.45 -3.07 22.67
CA ARG A 270 2.76 -3.11 23.37
C ARG A 270 3.91 -3.15 22.37
N SER A 271 3.78 -3.99 21.33
CA SER A 271 4.75 -4.08 20.24
C SER A 271 4.87 -2.74 19.49
N MET A 272 3.76 -2.12 19.13
CA MET A 272 3.75 -0.82 18.46
C MET A 272 4.43 0.27 19.30
N THR A 273 4.15 0.31 20.60
CA THR A 273 4.71 1.32 21.51
C THR A 273 6.11 1.00 22.05
N HIS A 274 6.62 -0.24 21.87
CA HIS A 274 7.92 -0.64 22.39
C HIS A 274 9.04 0.23 21.82
N TYR A 275 9.04 0.41 20.52
CA TYR A 275 10.06 1.14 19.77
C TYR A 275 9.82 2.65 19.68
N MET A 276 8.69 3.17 20.20
CA MET A 276 8.42 4.60 20.23
C MET A 276 9.38 5.32 21.18
N THR A 277 10.02 6.37 20.70
CA THR A 277 10.94 7.22 21.47
C THR A 277 10.20 8.33 22.23
N CYS A 278 9.08 8.84 21.71
CA CYS A 278 8.28 9.88 22.35
C CYS A 278 7.47 9.30 23.52
N TRP A 279 7.92 9.56 24.77
CA TRP A 279 7.37 8.95 25.99
C TRP A 279 5.88 9.24 26.22
N TRP A 280 5.44 10.49 26.05
CA TRP A 280 4.04 10.88 26.30
C TRP A 280 3.08 10.24 25.27
N LEU A 281 3.49 10.19 24.00
CA LEU A 281 2.73 9.50 22.95
C LEU A 281 2.67 7.98 23.24
N LYS A 282 3.78 7.39 23.65
CA LYS A 282 3.87 5.98 24.04
C LYS A 282 2.87 5.63 25.14
N TYR A 283 2.78 6.44 26.20
CA TYR A 283 1.83 6.21 27.30
C TYR A 283 0.39 6.46 26.87
N GLY A 284 0.13 7.53 26.10
CA GLY A 284 -1.20 7.83 25.55
C GLY A 284 -1.74 6.67 24.69
N VAL A 285 -0.92 6.14 23.79
CA VAL A 285 -1.29 4.99 22.95
C VAL A 285 -1.48 3.71 23.79
N ARG A 286 -0.68 3.48 24.82
CA ARG A 286 -0.86 2.32 25.71
C ARG A 286 -2.19 2.37 26.49
N MET A 287 -2.64 3.54 26.91
CA MET A 287 -3.88 3.72 27.63
C MET A 287 -5.11 3.65 26.71
N ALA A 288 -5.09 4.36 25.60
CA ALA A 288 -6.24 4.54 24.71
C ALA A 288 -6.24 3.65 23.47
N GLY A 289 -5.09 3.04 23.12
CA GLY A 289 -4.88 2.40 21.81
C GLY A 289 -5.88 1.29 21.49
N LYS A 290 -6.24 0.45 22.44
CA LYS A 290 -7.25 -0.61 22.22
C LYS A 290 -8.64 -0.06 21.91
N TRP A 291 -8.99 1.09 22.47
CA TRP A 291 -10.26 1.76 22.21
C TRP A 291 -10.20 2.53 20.89
N MET A 292 -9.08 3.18 20.59
CA MET A 292 -8.88 3.95 19.35
C MET A 292 -8.68 3.06 18.12
N ILE A 293 -8.15 1.85 18.31
CA ILE A 293 -7.84 0.89 17.24
C ILE A 293 -8.58 -0.42 17.54
N PRO A 294 -9.91 -0.44 17.35
CA PRO A 294 -10.71 -1.64 17.61
C PRO A 294 -10.30 -2.78 16.68
N ALA A 295 -10.22 -4.00 17.21
CA ALA A 295 -9.94 -5.19 16.42
C ALA A 295 -11.07 -5.47 15.43
N VAL A 296 -10.70 -5.95 14.24
CA VAL A 296 -11.63 -6.44 13.22
C VAL A 296 -11.24 -7.87 12.89
N PRO A 297 -12.12 -8.87 13.05
CA PRO A 297 -11.77 -10.28 12.82
C PRO A 297 -11.15 -10.51 11.46
N PHE A 298 -10.13 -11.38 11.42
CA PHE A 298 -9.55 -11.83 10.17
C PHE A 298 -10.43 -12.94 9.56
N LYS A 299 -10.64 -12.85 8.26
CA LYS A 299 -11.18 -13.90 7.41
C LYS A 299 -10.35 -13.90 6.13
N GLU A 300 -10.00 -15.06 5.62
CA GLU A 300 -9.28 -15.11 4.35
C GLU A 300 -10.14 -14.50 3.24
N ALA A 301 -9.50 -13.79 2.31
CA ALA A 301 -10.17 -13.06 1.22
C ALA A 301 -11.27 -12.07 1.69
N TYR A 302 -11.04 -11.33 2.77
CA TYR A 302 -12.04 -10.49 3.45
C TYR A 302 -12.62 -9.34 2.62
N PHE A 303 -12.08 -9.04 1.46
CA PHE A 303 -12.60 -8.04 0.52
C PHE A 303 -13.31 -8.65 -0.70
N LEU A 304 -13.39 -10.00 -0.80
CA LEU A 304 -13.87 -10.65 -2.02
C LEU A 304 -15.31 -10.28 -2.39
N GLU A 305 -16.21 -10.27 -1.40
CA GLU A 305 -17.62 -9.92 -1.64
C GLU A 305 -17.79 -8.51 -2.23
N ASP A 306 -17.05 -7.53 -1.73
CA ASP A 306 -17.08 -6.17 -2.28
C ASP A 306 -16.36 -6.10 -3.63
N ALA A 307 -15.22 -6.79 -3.78
CA ALA A 307 -14.43 -6.79 -5.01
C ALA A 307 -15.18 -7.42 -6.20
N LEU A 308 -16.00 -8.44 -5.97
CA LEU A 308 -16.85 -9.05 -7.00
C LEU A 308 -17.86 -8.07 -7.61
N LYS A 309 -18.35 -7.09 -6.84
CA LYS A 309 -19.23 -6.04 -7.36
C LYS A 309 -18.49 -5.12 -8.34
N PHE A 310 -17.21 -4.83 -8.08
CA PHE A 310 -16.35 -4.11 -9.03
C PHE A 310 -16.04 -4.95 -10.26
N ARG A 311 -15.78 -6.26 -10.09
CA ARG A 311 -15.55 -7.16 -11.23
C ARG A 311 -16.74 -7.21 -12.18
N ALA A 312 -17.96 -7.16 -11.66
CA ALA A 312 -19.18 -7.17 -12.48
C ALA A 312 -19.36 -5.90 -13.33
N GLU A 313 -18.82 -4.76 -12.91
CA GLU A 313 -19.02 -3.46 -13.53
C GLU A 313 -17.87 -2.97 -14.40
N LEU A 314 -16.64 -3.44 -14.15
CA LEU A 314 -15.42 -2.96 -14.81
C LEU A 314 -14.91 -3.98 -15.83
N LYS A 315 -14.31 -3.49 -16.91
CA LYS A 315 -13.71 -4.32 -17.98
C LYS A 315 -12.19 -4.38 -17.88
N MET A 316 -11.57 -3.38 -17.26
CA MET A 316 -10.13 -3.32 -17.08
C MET A 316 -9.61 -4.48 -16.20
N PRO A 317 -8.33 -4.84 -16.29
CA PRO A 317 -7.71 -5.80 -15.39
C PRO A 317 -7.86 -5.42 -13.92
N LEU A 318 -8.33 -6.36 -13.08
CA LEU A 318 -8.52 -6.18 -11.65
C LEU A 318 -7.59 -7.08 -10.86
N ILE A 319 -6.92 -6.49 -9.89
CA ILE A 319 -5.98 -7.15 -8.99
C ILE A 319 -6.60 -7.22 -7.60
N TYR A 320 -6.81 -8.43 -7.10
CA TYR A 320 -7.35 -8.64 -5.77
C TYR A 320 -6.28 -8.48 -4.69
N VAL A 321 -6.59 -7.79 -3.60
CA VAL A 321 -5.79 -7.74 -2.36
C VAL A 321 -6.69 -7.86 -1.15
N GLY A 322 -6.34 -8.71 -0.18
CA GLY A 322 -7.12 -8.83 1.05
C GLY A 322 -7.02 -10.19 1.73
N GLY A 323 -5.91 -10.45 2.45
CA GLY A 323 -5.78 -11.58 3.38
C GLY A 323 -5.62 -12.95 2.75
N LEU A 324 -4.99 -13.05 1.58
CA LEU A 324 -4.70 -14.33 0.94
C LEU A 324 -3.51 -15.02 1.61
N VAL A 325 -3.72 -16.28 2.02
CA VAL A 325 -2.74 -17.13 2.71
C VAL A 325 -2.78 -18.60 2.29
N SER A 326 -3.70 -19.00 1.41
CA SER A 326 -3.78 -20.37 0.88
C SER A 326 -3.86 -20.39 -0.64
N ARG A 327 -3.26 -21.41 -1.28
CA ARG A 327 -3.34 -21.60 -2.72
C ARG A 327 -4.79 -21.78 -3.18
N SER A 328 -5.58 -22.60 -2.49
CA SER A 328 -6.98 -22.84 -2.84
C SER A 328 -7.83 -21.56 -2.90
N LYS A 329 -7.61 -20.61 -1.94
CA LYS A 329 -8.32 -19.34 -1.96
C LYS A 329 -7.81 -18.40 -3.06
N ILE A 330 -6.54 -18.46 -3.40
CA ILE A 330 -5.96 -17.71 -4.53
C ILE A 330 -6.56 -18.22 -5.85
N ASP A 331 -6.64 -19.54 -6.04
CA ASP A 331 -7.24 -20.15 -7.22
C ASP A 331 -8.73 -19.77 -7.35
N GLU A 332 -9.51 -19.81 -6.25
CA GLU A 332 -10.92 -19.36 -6.21
C GLU A 332 -11.04 -17.89 -6.66
N VAL A 333 -10.23 -16.99 -6.13
CA VAL A 333 -10.23 -15.57 -6.52
C VAL A 333 -9.93 -15.38 -8.01
N LEU A 334 -8.97 -16.11 -8.56
CA LEU A 334 -8.64 -16.04 -9.99
C LEU A 334 -9.75 -16.64 -10.86
N ASP A 335 -10.46 -17.67 -10.37
CA ASP A 335 -11.60 -18.26 -11.06
C ASP A 335 -12.85 -17.36 -11.02
N ASP A 336 -12.98 -16.54 -9.98
CA ASP A 336 -13.99 -15.49 -9.88
C ASP A 336 -13.75 -14.30 -10.85
N GLY A 337 -12.68 -14.36 -11.67
CA GLY A 337 -12.43 -13.44 -12.78
C GLY A 337 -11.45 -12.31 -12.47
N PHE A 338 -10.71 -12.38 -11.37
CA PHE A 338 -9.60 -11.46 -11.14
C PHE A 338 -8.38 -11.86 -11.98
N ASP A 339 -7.64 -10.86 -12.45
CA ASP A 339 -6.50 -11.05 -13.36
C ASP A 339 -5.22 -11.42 -12.62
N ALA A 340 -5.04 -10.90 -11.40
CA ALA A 340 -3.92 -11.21 -10.52
C ALA A 340 -4.32 -11.01 -9.05
N VAL A 341 -3.43 -11.45 -8.15
CA VAL A 341 -3.57 -11.27 -6.70
C VAL A 341 -2.36 -10.57 -6.12
N GLN A 342 -2.60 -9.73 -5.09
CA GLN A 342 -1.54 -9.12 -4.29
C GLN A 342 -1.50 -9.72 -2.88
N MET A 343 -0.29 -10.06 -2.42
CA MET A 343 -0.02 -10.55 -1.07
C MET A 343 1.04 -9.69 -0.39
N ALA A 344 0.85 -9.36 0.90
CA ALA A 344 1.84 -8.62 1.71
C ALA A 344 2.41 -9.51 2.82
N ARG A 345 1.64 -9.72 3.92
CA ARG A 345 2.13 -10.41 5.12
C ARG A 345 2.50 -11.87 4.87
N ALA A 346 1.83 -12.55 3.94
CA ALA A 346 2.19 -13.92 3.56
C ALA A 346 3.62 -13.99 3.02
N LEU A 347 4.00 -13.07 2.13
CA LEU A 347 5.32 -13.02 1.52
C LEU A 347 6.41 -12.45 2.45
N LEU A 348 6.03 -11.65 3.45
CA LEU A 348 6.94 -11.25 4.53
C LEU A 348 7.26 -12.43 5.47
N ASN A 349 6.25 -13.27 5.75
CA ASN A 349 6.42 -14.47 6.55
C ASN A 349 7.15 -15.56 5.78
N GLU A 350 6.84 -15.73 4.51
CA GLU A 350 7.37 -16.79 3.66
C GLU A 350 7.65 -16.25 2.24
N PRO A 351 8.86 -15.68 2.01
CA PRO A 351 9.22 -15.17 0.68
C PRO A 351 9.09 -16.22 -0.44
N GLY A 352 9.38 -17.49 -0.16
CA GLY A 352 9.27 -18.63 -1.06
C GLY A 352 7.86 -19.22 -1.25
N PHE A 353 6.82 -18.59 -0.71
CA PHE A 353 5.45 -19.10 -0.74
C PHE A 353 4.93 -19.40 -2.15
N VAL A 354 5.30 -18.59 -3.16
CA VAL A 354 4.86 -18.79 -4.55
C VAL A 354 5.50 -20.05 -5.16
N ASN A 355 6.79 -20.30 -4.92
CA ASN A 355 7.45 -21.53 -5.35
C ASN A 355 6.81 -22.75 -4.69
N ARG A 356 6.56 -22.69 -3.37
CA ARG A 356 5.90 -23.79 -2.67
C ARG A 356 4.48 -24.05 -3.19
N MET A 357 3.73 -23.00 -3.54
CA MET A 357 2.42 -23.17 -4.21
C MET A 357 2.53 -23.82 -5.60
N ARG A 358 3.68 -23.69 -6.29
CA ARG A 358 3.89 -24.37 -7.57
C ARG A 358 4.10 -25.87 -7.38
N ASP A 359 4.82 -26.25 -6.34
CA ASP A 359 5.23 -27.62 -6.09
C ASP A 359 4.13 -28.44 -5.36
N GLU A 360 3.26 -27.77 -4.58
CA GLU A 360 2.25 -28.41 -3.74
C GLU A 360 0.86 -27.77 -3.96
N GLU A 361 -0.21 -28.59 -4.00
CA GLU A 361 -1.58 -28.09 -4.21
C GLU A 361 -2.24 -27.55 -2.94
N ASN A 362 -2.07 -28.23 -1.81
CA ASN A 362 -2.73 -27.90 -0.54
C ASN A 362 -1.80 -27.08 0.36
N VAL A 363 -1.44 -25.88 -0.08
CA VAL A 363 -0.47 -25.03 0.61
C VAL A 363 -1.14 -23.85 1.29
N ARG A 364 -0.74 -23.63 2.55
CA ARG A 364 -1.10 -22.45 3.34
C ARG A 364 0.15 -21.81 3.93
N CYS A 365 0.24 -20.48 3.89
CA CYS A 365 1.30 -19.72 4.55
C CYS A 365 1.15 -19.76 6.08
N ASN A 366 2.28 -19.77 6.80
CA ASN A 366 2.31 -19.82 8.27
C ASN A 366 2.03 -18.46 8.96
N CYS A 367 1.66 -17.42 8.21
CA CYS A 367 1.30 -16.12 8.79
C CYS A 367 0.05 -16.22 9.65
N ARG A 368 0.17 -15.96 10.97
CA ARG A 368 -0.90 -16.05 11.98
C ARG A 368 -1.58 -14.70 12.25
N HIS A 369 -1.35 -13.69 11.42
CA HIS A 369 -2.02 -12.36 11.45
C HIS A 369 -1.90 -11.61 12.78
N SER A 370 -0.83 -11.82 13.55
CA SER A 370 -0.57 -11.12 14.81
C SER A 370 -0.35 -9.61 14.66
N ASN A 371 -0.17 -9.12 13.43
CA ASN A 371 0.16 -7.72 13.09
C ASN A 371 1.44 -7.17 13.76
N SER A 372 2.31 -8.04 14.28
CA SER A 372 3.58 -7.65 14.87
C SER A 372 4.49 -6.92 13.87
N CYS A 373 4.52 -7.38 12.62
CA CYS A 373 5.26 -6.72 11.53
C CYS A 373 4.75 -5.30 11.26
N ILE A 374 3.42 -5.09 11.30
CA ILE A 374 2.79 -3.79 11.12
C ILE A 374 3.13 -2.86 12.30
N ALA A 375 3.04 -3.37 13.53
CA ALA A 375 3.40 -2.61 14.73
C ALA A 375 4.88 -2.16 14.71
N ARG A 376 5.77 -3.00 14.19
CA ARG A 376 7.21 -2.76 14.11
C ARG A 376 7.56 -1.66 13.10
N MET A 377 6.93 -1.66 11.92
CA MET A 377 7.25 -0.73 10.82
C MET A 377 7.03 0.75 11.13
N TYR A 378 6.28 1.07 12.19
CA TYR A 378 6.08 2.46 12.63
C TYR A 378 7.35 3.10 13.23
N SER A 379 8.35 2.30 13.60
CA SER A 379 9.55 2.82 14.29
C SER A 379 10.86 2.26 13.75
N ILE A 380 10.84 1.03 13.25
CA ILE A 380 12.02 0.32 12.72
C ILE A 380 11.60 -0.49 11.50
N GLU A 381 12.53 -1.22 10.87
CA GLU A 381 12.28 -2.03 9.69
C GLU A 381 11.16 -3.07 9.91
N MET A 382 10.36 -3.30 8.89
CA MET A 382 9.32 -4.33 8.89
C MET A 382 9.95 -5.74 8.88
N ALA A 383 9.60 -6.56 9.86
CA ALA A 383 10.04 -7.95 9.92
C ALA A 383 8.95 -8.86 10.50
N CYS A 384 8.92 -10.11 10.07
CA CYS A 384 8.07 -11.11 10.68
C CYS A 384 8.67 -11.57 12.02
N HIS A 385 7.88 -11.53 13.10
CA HIS A 385 8.34 -11.95 14.43
C HIS A 385 8.81 -13.40 14.47
N GLN A 386 8.30 -14.27 13.60
CA GLN A 386 8.72 -15.68 13.53
C GLN A 386 10.17 -15.85 13.07
N HIS A 387 10.77 -14.82 12.46
CA HIS A 387 12.16 -14.81 12.01
C HIS A 387 13.11 -14.06 12.95
N LEU A 388 12.60 -13.43 14.01
CA LEU A 388 13.40 -12.62 14.92
C LEU A 388 14.07 -13.44 16.06
N GLY A 389 13.65 -14.69 16.26
CA GLY A 389 14.25 -15.58 17.24
C GLY A 389 14.33 -14.97 18.65
N GLU A 390 15.53 -14.97 19.24
CA GLU A 390 15.82 -14.43 20.59
C GLU A 390 15.83 -12.90 20.64
N GLU A 391 15.92 -12.20 19.51
CA GLU A 391 15.88 -10.74 19.44
C GLU A 391 14.51 -10.16 19.86
N LEU A 392 13.45 -10.99 19.89
CA LEU A 392 12.13 -10.56 20.29
C LEU A 392 11.99 -10.51 21.81
N PRO A 393 11.80 -9.32 22.44
CA PRO A 393 11.64 -9.21 23.88
C PRO A 393 10.49 -10.07 24.43
N ALA A 394 10.70 -10.74 25.55
CA ALA A 394 9.74 -11.69 26.15
C ALA A 394 8.35 -11.07 26.42
N CYS A 395 8.30 -9.75 26.72
CA CYS A 395 7.01 -9.05 26.92
C CYS A 395 6.22 -8.89 25.62
N LEU A 396 6.88 -8.75 24.46
CA LEU A 396 6.26 -8.69 23.15
C LEU A 396 5.86 -10.08 22.68
N LYS A 397 6.68 -11.09 22.91
CA LYS A 397 6.38 -12.48 22.59
C LYS A 397 5.06 -12.94 23.24
N ARG A 398 4.86 -12.65 24.53
CA ARG A 398 3.60 -12.95 25.24
C ARG A 398 2.38 -12.21 24.65
N GLU A 399 2.53 -10.96 24.19
CA GLU A 399 1.43 -10.24 23.55
C GLU A 399 1.04 -10.89 22.21
N ILE A 400 2.04 -11.25 21.40
CA ILE A 400 1.86 -11.88 20.09
C ILE A 400 1.18 -13.25 20.24
N GLU A 401 1.67 -14.11 21.14
CA GLU A 401 1.11 -15.42 21.45
C GLU A 401 -0.37 -15.32 21.87
N ARG A 402 -0.71 -14.33 22.71
CA ARG A 402 -2.10 -14.06 23.11
C ARG A 402 -3.00 -13.66 21.93
N ILE A 403 -2.47 -12.90 20.97
CA ILE A 403 -3.24 -12.50 19.77
C ILE A 403 -3.42 -13.68 18.85
N GLU A 404 -2.39 -14.47 18.62
CA GLU A 404 -2.41 -15.64 17.74
C GLU A 404 -3.31 -16.76 18.27
N ALA A 405 -3.46 -16.87 19.60
CA ALA A 405 -4.38 -17.84 20.23
C ALA A 405 -5.86 -17.51 20.03
N LYS A 406 -6.18 -16.31 19.53
CA LYS A 406 -7.57 -15.86 19.28
C LYS A 406 -8.00 -16.00 17.82
N GLY A 407 -7.06 -16.12 16.91
CA GLY A 407 -7.28 -16.23 15.44
C GLY A 407 -7.15 -17.63 14.97
#